data_74357323a1e045c44eee1b8b74bcd7db
#
_entry.id   74357323a1e045c44eee1b8b74bcd7db
#
_cell.length_a   1.000
_cell.length_b   1.000
_cell.length_c   1.000
_cell.angle_alpha   90.00
_cell.angle_beta   90.00
_cell.angle_gamma   90.00
#
_symmetry.space_group_name_H-M   'P 1'
#
loop_
_entity.id
_entity.type
_entity.pdbx_description
1 polymer ?
#
loop_
_entity_poly.entity_id
_entity_poly.type
_entity_poly.pdbx_seq_one_letter_code
_entity_poly.pdbx_strand_id
1 'polypeptide(L)'
;KIIHNQIKIPDLEGPWHREIYSRNSVMDLDIFEDDDLLLLSDGDEIPSPEVIEHASEWISDDTHFTFQQSAYHGYLNNLYTDTWFGSRAATYKFMKGTTVDDIREGTEDESKITGSIITNAGWHFTYCGDAEHVKQKINSFCDTQFNVPQVLDNVSDNLKNGKDVLSRGNMSYRTVEIDDSFPQYIIDNQVK
;
A
#
# COMPACT_ATOMS: atom_id res chain seq x y z
N LYS A 1 2.46 17.44 12.73
CA LYS A 1 1.32 17.18 13.66
C LYS A 1 0.69 15.85 13.28
N ILE A 2 0.54 14.92 14.22
CA ILE A 2 -0.19 13.65 14.01
C ILE A 2 -1.63 13.86 14.49
N ILE A 3 -2.60 13.48 13.64
CA ILE A 3 -4.02 13.46 13.99
C ILE A 3 -4.45 12.01 13.99
N HIS A 4 -4.95 11.53 15.14
CA HIS A 4 -5.50 10.18 15.25
C HIS A 4 -7.04 10.29 15.16
N ASN A 5 -7.58 9.90 14.01
CA ASN A 5 -9.02 9.83 13.78
C ASN A 5 -9.55 8.50 14.32
N GLN A 6 -10.32 8.54 15.40
CA GLN A 6 -11.02 7.37 15.94
C GLN A 6 -12.43 7.32 15.38
N ILE A 7 -12.69 6.36 14.52
CA ILE A 7 -14.00 6.15 13.92
C ILE A 7 -14.75 5.00 14.57
N LYS A 8 -16.06 5.13 14.68
CA LYS A 8 -16.95 4.03 15.04
C LYS A 8 -17.48 3.42 13.76
N ILE A 9 -16.95 2.26 13.40
CA ILE A 9 -17.42 1.53 12.23
C ILE A 9 -18.84 1.01 12.52
N PRO A 10 -19.85 1.31 11.69
CA PRO A 10 -21.19 0.75 11.83
C PRO A 10 -21.20 -0.76 11.61
N ASP A 11 -22.30 -1.42 11.86
CA ASP A 11 -22.47 -2.84 11.54
C ASP A 11 -22.57 -3.00 10.02
N LEU A 12 -21.46 -3.44 9.40
CA LEU A 12 -21.31 -3.58 7.96
C LEU A 12 -21.10 -5.04 7.57
N GLU A 13 -21.66 -5.43 6.43
CA GLU A 13 -21.54 -6.77 5.89
C GLU A 13 -20.13 -7.05 5.35
N GLY A 14 -19.32 -7.72 6.17
CA GLY A 14 -18.02 -8.23 5.78
C GLY A 14 -16.83 -7.26 5.96
N PRO A 15 -15.61 -7.81 5.87
CA PRO A 15 -14.38 -7.08 6.20
C PRO A 15 -14.04 -5.99 5.17
N TRP A 16 -14.31 -6.19 3.90
CA TRP A 16 -14.08 -5.21 2.84
C TRP A 16 -14.90 -3.94 3.03
N HIS A 17 -16.19 -4.04 3.38
CA HIS A 17 -17.02 -2.86 3.65
C HIS A 17 -16.49 -2.04 4.83
N ARG A 18 -15.92 -2.71 5.85
CA ARG A 18 -15.28 -2.02 6.97
C ARG A 18 -14.01 -1.30 6.57
N GLU A 19 -13.20 -1.89 5.70
CA GLU A 19 -11.98 -1.27 5.17
C GLU A 19 -12.31 -0.04 4.31
N ILE A 20 -13.24 -0.17 3.36
CA ILE A 20 -13.74 0.93 2.52
C ILE A 20 -14.26 2.07 3.41
N TYR A 21 -15.10 1.77 4.39
CA TYR A 21 -15.61 2.77 5.33
C TYR A 21 -14.48 3.47 6.08
N SER A 22 -13.50 2.70 6.56
CA SER A 22 -12.35 3.23 7.29
C SER A 22 -11.51 4.17 6.41
N ARG A 23 -11.21 3.78 5.18
CA ARG A 23 -10.45 4.61 4.23
C ARG A 23 -11.19 5.91 3.90
N ASN A 24 -12.47 5.82 3.60
CA ASN A 24 -13.28 6.98 3.21
C ASN A 24 -13.50 7.96 4.37
N SER A 25 -13.39 7.52 5.63
CA SER A 25 -13.59 8.37 6.81
C SER A 25 -12.57 9.51 6.95
N VAL A 26 -11.47 9.49 6.20
CA VAL A 26 -10.53 10.62 6.16
C VAL A 26 -11.20 11.87 5.59
N MET A 27 -12.17 11.70 4.68
CA MET A 27 -12.90 12.79 4.05
C MET A 27 -13.91 13.47 4.99
N ASP A 28 -14.24 12.84 6.12
CA ASP A 28 -15.12 13.42 7.14
C ASP A 28 -14.40 14.42 8.08
N LEU A 29 -13.07 14.56 7.90
CA LEU A 29 -12.27 15.49 8.71
C LEU A 29 -12.41 16.92 8.16
N ASP A 30 -12.87 17.83 9.01
CA ASP A 30 -12.99 19.27 8.72
C ASP A 30 -11.65 19.97 8.98
N ILE A 31 -10.61 19.58 8.23
CA ILE A 31 -9.23 20.08 8.39
C ILE A 31 -8.54 20.43 7.09
N PHE A 32 -9.17 20.17 5.93
CA PHE A 32 -8.58 20.33 4.63
C PHE A 32 -9.12 21.54 3.87
N GLU A 33 -8.23 22.22 3.16
CA GLU A 33 -8.57 23.27 2.20
C GLU A 33 -8.57 22.67 0.76
N ASP A 34 -9.24 23.33 -0.18
CA ASP A 34 -9.44 22.82 -1.54
C ASP A 34 -8.13 22.51 -2.28
N ASP A 35 -7.08 23.28 -2.04
CA ASP A 35 -5.75 23.17 -2.64
C ASP A 35 -4.78 22.29 -1.86
N ASP A 36 -5.20 21.71 -0.72
CA ASP A 36 -4.39 20.72 -0.02
C ASP A 36 -4.17 19.47 -0.85
N LEU A 37 -2.93 18.98 -0.87
CA LEU A 37 -2.60 17.69 -1.45
C LEU A 37 -2.82 16.58 -0.43
N LEU A 38 -3.75 15.68 -0.74
CA LEU A 38 -3.95 14.46 0.01
C LEU A 38 -3.07 13.34 -0.55
N LEU A 39 -2.21 12.79 0.30
CA LEU A 39 -1.42 11.61 0.01
C LEU A 39 -2.00 10.43 0.78
N LEU A 40 -2.54 9.47 0.05
CA LEU A 40 -3.26 8.31 0.58
C LEU A 40 -2.39 7.08 0.45
N SER A 41 -1.93 6.52 1.57
CA SER A 41 -1.06 5.35 1.63
C SER A 41 -1.53 4.37 2.68
N ASP A 42 -1.41 3.08 2.40
CA ASP A 42 -1.47 2.07 3.45
C ASP A 42 -0.21 2.12 4.31
N GLY A 43 -0.24 1.59 5.53
CA GLY A 43 0.85 1.74 6.50
C GLY A 43 2.18 1.09 6.10
N ASP A 44 2.18 0.24 5.07
CA ASP A 44 3.34 -0.44 4.50
C ASP A 44 3.74 0.09 3.11
N GLU A 45 3.11 1.17 2.63
CA GLU A 45 3.46 1.91 1.42
C GLU A 45 4.21 3.19 1.79
N ILE A 46 5.41 3.37 1.24
CA ILE A 46 6.29 4.50 1.52
C ILE A 46 6.52 5.28 0.22
N PRO A 47 5.86 6.43 0.03
CA PRO A 47 6.14 7.30 -1.10
C PRO A 47 7.57 7.81 -1.11
N SER A 48 8.18 7.94 -2.30
CA SER A 48 9.52 8.52 -2.45
C SER A 48 9.52 9.99 -2.03
N PRO A 49 10.46 10.43 -1.18
CA PRO A 49 10.63 11.84 -0.83
C PRO A 49 10.81 12.73 -2.06
N GLU A 50 11.59 12.28 -3.05
CA GLU A 50 11.85 13.02 -4.29
C GLU A 50 10.54 13.31 -5.05
N VAL A 51 9.65 12.31 -5.15
CA VAL A 51 8.35 12.50 -5.80
C VAL A 51 7.49 13.50 -5.03
N ILE A 52 7.52 13.46 -3.70
CA ILE A 52 6.74 14.38 -2.87
C ILE A 52 7.28 15.82 -2.95
N GLU A 53 8.60 16.01 -2.99
CA GLU A 53 9.23 17.33 -3.16
C GLU A 53 8.81 18.03 -4.45
N HIS A 54 8.57 17.25 -5.51
CA HIS A 54 8.13 17.77 -6.83
C HIS A 54 6.60 17.75 -7.02
N ALA A 55 5.83 17.48 -5.97
CA ALA A 55 4.37 17.34 -6.06
C ALA A 55 3.66 18.55 -6.67
N SER A 56 4.15 19.77 -6.40
CA SER A 56 3.60 21.01 -6.96
C SER A 56 3.68 21.10 -8.49
N GLU A 57 4.55 20.31 -9.13
CA GLU A 57 4.75 20.35 -10.58
C GLU A 57 3.71 19.52 -11.35
N TRP A 58 3.11 18.53 -10.68
CA TRP A 58 2.16 17.60 -11.31
C TRP A 58 0.77 17.61 -10.67
N ILE A 59 0.56 18.38 -9.59
CA ILE A 59 -0.77 18.55 -8.98
C ILE A 59 -1.78 19.12 -9.97
N SER A 60 -2.98 18.55 -10.00
CA SER A 60 -4.11 19.00 -10.81
C SER A 60 -5.43 18.75 -10.08
N ASP A 61 -6.40 19.66 -10.26
CA ASP A 61 -7.76 19.47 -9.78
C ASP A 61 -8.62 18.53 -10.66
N ASP A 62 -8.10 18.15 -11.82
CA ASP A 62 -8.85 17.39 -12.83
C ASP A 62 -8.57 15.88 -12.78
N THR A 63 -7.55 15.45 -12.03
CA THR A 63 -7.13 14.04 -11.96
C THR A 63 -6.48 13.72 -10.62
N HIS A 64 -6.36 12.44 -10.34
CA HIS A 64 -5.52 11.91 -9.27
C HIS A 64 -4.26 11.25 -9.85
N PHE A 65 -3.31 10.96 -8.97
CA PHE A 65 -2.02 10.34 -9.31
C PHE A 65 -1.87 9.02 -8.59
N THR A 66 -1.41 8.03 -9.33
CA THR A 66 -1.14 6.67 -8.85
C THR A 66 0.35 6.45 -8.80
N PHE A 67 0.87 6.00 -7.67
CA PHE A 67 2.29 5.77 -7.48
C PHE A 67 2.65 4.32 -7.82
N GLN A 68 3.45 4.16 -8.86
CA GLN A 68 4.10 2.89 -9.15
C GLN A 68 5.27 2.72 -8.18
N GLN A 69 5.21 1.72 -7.33
CA GLN A 69 6.15 1.48 -6.24
C GLN A 69 6.84 0.12 -6.40
N SER A 70 8.09 0.03 -5.95
CA SER A 70 8.79 -1.25 -5.83
C SER A 70 8.23 -2.03 -4.65
N ALA A 71 7.64 -3.21 -4.89
CA ALA A 71 7.04 -4.02 -3.85
C ALA A 71 7.99 -5.11 -3.35
N TYR A 72 8.13 -5.24 -2.04
CA TYR A 72 8.95 -6.25 -1.37
C TYR A 72 8.08 -7.09 -0.44
N HIS A 73 8.30 -8.39 -0.44
CA HIS A 73 7.41 -9.33 0.20
C HIS A 73 8.15 -10.30 1.12
N GLY A 74 7.79 -10.33 2.38
CA GLY A 74 8.39 -11.20 3.40
C GLY A 74 9.75 -10.72 3.90
N TYR A 75 10.67 -10.43 2.99
CA TYR A 75 11.96 -9.81 3.29
C TYR A 75 12.08 -8.45 2.61
N LEU A 76 12.85 -7.54 3.21
CA LEU A 76 13.05 -6.18 2.70
C LEU A 76 13.70 -6.14 1.30
N ASN A 77 14.38 -7.21 0.90
CA ASN A 77 15.06 -7.32 -0.38
C ASN A 77 14.50 -8.44 -1.29
N ASN A 78 13.32 -8.96 -1.00
CA ASN A 78 12.62 -9.94 -1.84
C ASN A 78 11.62 -9.21 -2.75
N LEU A 79 12.13 -8.71 -3.88
CA LEU A 79 11.40 -7.85 -4.82
C LEU A 79 10.34 -8.66 -5.58
N TYR A 80 9.11 -8.21 -5.57
CA TYR A 80 8.05 -8.63 -6.48
C TYR A 80 8.39 -8.20 -7.91
N THR A 81 8.33 -9.14 -8.86
CA THR A 81 8.83 -8.90 -10.24
C THR A 81 7.84 -8.24 -11.17
N ASP A 82 6.60 -8.09 -10.72
CA ASP A 82 5.55 -7.39 -11.43
C ASP A 82 5.34 -5.99 -10.86
N THR A 83 4.36 -5.26 -11.34
CA THR A 83 4.10 -3.88 -10.96
C THR A 83 3.16 -3.79 -9.77
N TRP A 84 3.47 -2.88 -8.84
CA TRP A 84 2.59 -2.50 -7.74
C TRP A 84 2.18 -1.03 -7.86
N PHE A 85 0.88 -0.78 -7.83
CA PHE A 85 0.30 0.57 -7.84
C PHE A 85 -0.29 0.88 -6.46
N GLY A 86 0.55 1.41 -5.57
CA GLY A 86 0.25 1.62 -4.16
C GLY A 86 -0.42 2.95 -3.85
N SER A 87 0.34 3.87 -3.26
CA SER A 87 -0.16 5.17 -2.82
C SER A 87 -0.86 5.98 -3.92
N ARG A 88 -1.76 6.86 -3.51
CA ARG A 88 -2.48 7.79 -4.39
C ARG A 88 -2.29 9.22 -3.89
N ALA A 89 -2.31 10.17 -4.82
CA ALA A 89 -2.30 11.59 -4.51
C ALA A 89 -3.36 12.34 -5.32
N ALA A 90 -4.06 13.27 -4.66
CA ALA A 90 -5.04 14.15 -5.31
C ALA A 90 -5.22 15.43 -4.50
N THR A 91 -5.71 16.51 -5.12
CA THR A 91 -6.16 17.66 -4.35
C THR A 91 -7.42 17.32 -3.55
N TYR A 92 -7.63 17.97 -2.41
CA TYR A 92 -8.87 17.79 -1.64
C TYR A 92 -10.10 18.16 -2.48
N LYS A 93 -9.97 19.18 -3.33
CA LYS A 93 -11.02 19.58 -4.27
C LYS A 93 -11.44 18.44 -5.21
N PHE A 94 -10.48 17.72 -5.79
CA PHE A 94 -10.76 16.53 -6.60
C PHE A 94 -11.47 15.46 -5.78
N MET A 95 -10.97 15.18 -4.56
CA MET A 95 -11.49 14.14 -3.68
C MET A 95 -12.93 14.36 -3.22
N LYS A 96 -13.43 15.61 -3.20
CA LYS A 96 -14.87 15.90 -2.92
C LYS A 96 -15.83 15.30 -3.94
N GLY A 97 -15.35 14.94 -5.12
CA GLY A 97 -16.14 14.35 -6.22
C GLY A 97 -16.05 12.82 -6.34
N THR A 98 -15.25 12.15 -5.48
CA THR A 98 -14.99 10.72 -5.56
C THR A 98 -14.80 10.12 -4.17
N THR A 99 -14.40 8.85 -4.07
CA THR A 99 -14.03 8.21 -2.81
C THR A 99 -12.58 7.75 -2.82
N VAL A 100 -12.00 7.57 -1.63
CA VAL A 100 -10.64 7.01 -1.50
C VAL A 100 -10.56 5.63 -2.13
N ASP A 101 -11.60 4.82 -1.97
CA ASP A 101 -11.65 3.45 -2.49
C ASP A 101 -11.69 3.43 -4.03
N ASP A 102 -12.48 4.31 -4.65
CA ASP A 102 -12.57 4.41 -6.13
C ASP A 102 -11.20 4.69 -6.78
N ILE A 103 -10.41 5.59 -6.20
CA ILE A 103 -9.08 5.91 -6.76
C ILE A 103 -8.01 4.87 -6.43
N ARG A 104 -8.25 3.99 -5.44
CA ARG A 104 -7.32 2.92 -5.07
C ARG A 104 -7.52 1.61 -5.81
N GLU A 105 -8.50 1.51 -6.68
CA GLU A 105 -8.70 0.32 -7.51
C GLU A 105 -7.48 0.02 -8.40
N GLY A 106 -7.20 -1.26 -8.66
CA GLY A 106 -6.18 -1.68 -9.61
C GLY A 106 -4.75 -1.74 -9.08
N THR A 107 -4.52 -2.03 -7.80
CA THR A 107 -3.17 -2.10 -7.22
C THR A 107 -2.22 -3.09 -7.90
N GLU A 108 -2.73 -4.17 -8.49
CA GLU A 108 -1.97 -5.20 -9.22
C GLU A 108 -2.36 -5.29 -10.72
N ASP A 109 -3.17 -4.36 -11.22
CA ASP A 109 -3.71 -4.39 -12.59
C ASP A 109 -3.77 -3.00 -13.20
N GLU A 110 -2.75 -2.66 -14.00
CA GLU A 110 -2.65 -1.35 -14.66
C GLU A 110 -3.89 -0.99 -15.49
N SER A 111 -4.58 -1.99 -16.07
CA SER A 111 -5.77 -1.74 -16.88
C SER A 111 -6.95 -1.15 -16.11
N LYS A 112 -6.91 -1.25 -14.77
CA LYS A 112 -7.91 -0.68 -13.85
C LYS A 112 -7.50 0.66 -13.27
N ILE A 113 -6.26 1.11 -13.52
CA ILE A 113 -5.80 2.40 -13.03
C ILE A 113 -6.56 3.52 -13.74
N THR A 114 -7.14 4.37 -12.92
CA THR A 114 -7.70 5.66 -13.34
C THR A 114 -6.74 6.78 -12.91
N GLY A 115 -6.64 7.85 -13.67
CA GLY A 115 -5.71 8.93 -13.38
C GLY A 115 -4.31 8.75 -13.99
N SER A 116 -3.36 9.56 -13.55
CA SER A 116 -2.00 9.59 -14.08
C SER A 116 -1.04 8.73 -13.22
N ILE A 117 -0.13 7.99 -13.87
CA ILE A 117 0.85 7.15 -13.16
C ILE A 117 2.16 7.92 -13.00
N ILE A 118 2.69 7.93 -11.77
CA ILE A 118 4.04 8.40 -11.45
C ILE A 118 4.90 7.16 -11.18
N THR A 119 5.93 6.98 -12.01
CA THR A 119 6.85 5.84 -11.90
C THR A 119 7.94 6.08 -10.86
N ASN A 120 8.53 4.99 -10.32
CA ASN A 120 9.58 5.05 -9.30
C ASN A 120 9.18 5.87 -8.07
N ALA A 121 7.90 5.80 -7.69
CA ALA A 121 7.30 6.68 -6.71
C ALA A 121 7.39 6.16 -5.26
N GLY A 122 8.27 5.21 -4.99
CA GLY A 122 8.50 4.71 -3.64
C GLY A 122 8.47 3.20 -3.50
N TRP A 123 8.11 2.73 -2.32
CA TRP A 123 8.24 1.33 -1.92
C TRP A 123 6.99 0.82 -1.22
N HIS A 124 6.74 -0.48 -1.36
CA HIS A 124 5.75 -1.21 -0.59
C HIS A 124 6.41 -2.42 0.09
N PHE A 125 6.45 -2.44 1.42
CA PHE A 125 7.07 -3.51 2.21
C PHE A 125 6.01 -4.31 2.95
N THR A 126 5.56 -5.41 2.35
CA THR A 126 4.46 -6.20 2.92
C THR A 126 4.93 -7.54 3.49
N TYR A 127 4.25 -8.00 4.52
CA TYR A 127 4.55 -9.26 5.22
C TYR A 127 5.99 -9.38 5.75
N CYS A 128 6.70 -8.24 5.92
CA CYS A 128 8.05 -8.22 6.45
C CYS A 128 8.01 -8.53 7.97
N GLY A 129 8.73 -9.58 8.37
CA GLY A 129 8.78 -10.02 9.76
C GLY A 129 8.96 -11.53 9.88
N ASP A 130 8.82 -12.06 11.10
CA ASP A 130 8.82 -13.49 11.33
C ASP A 130 7.47 -14.15 10.94
N ALA A 131 7.45 -15.49 10.95
CA ALA A 131 6.26 -16.23 10.53
C ALA A 131 5.03 -15.95 11.42
N GLU A 132 5.22 -15.66 12.71
CA GLU A 132 4.11 -15.37 13.61
C GLU A 132 3.51 -13.99 13.33
N HIS A 133 4.34 -13.00 13.04
CA HIS A 133 3.90 -11.67 12.61
C HIS A 133 3.11 -11.75 11.29
N VAL A 134 3.62 -12.50 10.32
CA VAL A 134 2.94 -12.72 9.03
C VAL A 134 1.58 -13.39 9.22
N LYS A 135 1.50 -14.44 10.05
CA LYS A 135 0.22 -15.11 10.37
C LYS A 135 -0.75 -14.16 11.07
N GLN A 136 -0.26 -13.32 11.99
CA GLN A 136 -1.10 -12.32 12.66
C GLN A 136 -1.67 -11.31 11.65
N LYS A 137 -0.86 -10.84 10.68
CA LYS A 137 -1.34 -9.98 9.60
C LYS A 137 -2.43 -10.68 8.79
N ILE A 138 -2.21 -11.94 8.35
CA ILE A 138 -3.20 -12.72 7.59
C ILE A 138 -4.51 -12.92 8.38
N ASN A 139 -4.43 -13.13 9.70
CA ASN A 139 -5.61 -13.28 10.55
C ASN A 139 -6.43 -11.99 10.72
N SER A 140 -5.81 -10.83 10.48
CA SER A 140 -6.42 -9.52 10.77
C SER A 140 -6.81 -8.70 9.54
N PHE A 141 -6.35 -9.07 8.33
CA PHE A 141 -6.64 -8.29 7.13
C PHE A 141 -8.01 -8.62 6.51
N CYS A 142 -8.46 -7.79 5.57
CA CYS A 142 -9.82 -7.87 5.00
C CYS A 142 -10.00 -9.04 4.03
N ASP A 143 -8.91 -9.52 3.39
CA ASP A 143 -8.97 -10.61 2.40
C ASP A 143 -8.98 -11.99 3.07
N THR A 144 -10.06 -12.30 3.74
CA THR A 144 -10.24 -13.47 4.60
C THR A 144 -10.14 -14.82 3.88
N GLN A 145 -10.15 -14.86 2.53
CA GLN A 145 -9.97 -16.09 1.76
C GLN A 145 -8.61 -16.76 2.00
N PHE A 146 -7.59 -15.98 2.40
CA PHE A 146 -6.26 -16.50 2.73
C PHE A 146 -6.12 -16.91 4.20
N ASN A 147 -7.05 -16.58 5.06
CA ASN A 147 -7.05 -17.00 6.47
C ASN A 147 -7.58 -18.43 6.62
N VAL A 148 -6.87 -19.38 6.04
CA VAL A 148 -7.20 -20.81 6.04
C VAL A 148 -5.98 -21.65 6.42
N PRO A 149 -6.17 -22.84 7.01
CA PRO A 149 -5.07 -23.70 7.45
C PRO A 149 -4.02 -23.95 6.35
N GLN A 150 -4.48 -24.17 5.10
CA GLN A 150 -3.60 -24.45 3.97
C GLN A 150 -2.61 -23.31 3.66
N VAL A 151 -2.97 -22.06 3.93
CA VAL A 151 -2.07 -20.91 3.80
C VAL A 151 -1.21 -20.76 5.05
N LEU A 152 -1.85 -20.74 6.24
CA LEU A 152 -1.18 -20.48 7.51
C LEU A 152 -0.10 -21.51 7.84
N ASP A 153 -0.31 -22.79 7.52
CA ASP A 153 0.66 -23.86 7.77
C ASP A 153 1.92 -23.72 6.88
N ASN A 154 1.78 -23.12 5.69
CA ASN A 154 2.88 -22.93 4.75
C ASN A 154 3.63 -21.60 4.92
N VAL A 155 3.17 -20.67 5.75
CA VAL A 155 3.78 -19.33 5.92
C VAL A 155 5.27 -19.44 6.23
N SER A 156 5.65 -20.28 7.19
CA SER A 156 7.05 -20.38 7.62
C SER A 156 7.97 -20.88 6.50
N ASP A 157 7.53 -21.90 5.75
CA ASP A 157 8.31 -22.48 4.67
C ASP A 157 8.35 -21.54 3.45
N ASN A 158 7.25 -20.89 3.13
CA ASN A 158 7.18 -19.90 2.05
C ASN A 158 8.08 -18.70 2.35
N LEU A 159 8.00 -18.14 3.57
CA LEU A 159 8.85 -17.04 4.00
C LEU A 159 10.33 -17.42 3.89
N LYS A 160 10.75 -18.57 4.47
CA LYS A 160 12.13 -19.05 4.42
C LYS A 160 12.69 -19.23 3.00
N ASN A 161 11.84 -19.55 2.04
CA ASN A 161 12.22 -19.78 0.65
C ASN A 161 11.97 -18.57 -0.26
N GLY A 162 11.63 -17.41 0.27
CA GLY A 162 11.34 -16.19 -0.50
C GLY A 162 10.13 -16.33 -1.43
N LYS A 163 9.18 -17.22 -1.08
CA LYS A 163 7.95 -17.46 -1.85
C LYS A 163 6.79 -16.62 -1.31
N ASP A 164 5.73 -16.55 -2.10
CA ASP A 164 4.49 -15.89 -1.69
C ASP A 164 3.89 -16.53 -0.43
N VAL A 165 3.83 -15.76 0.67
CA VAL A 165 3.30 -16.25 1.96
C VAL A 165 1.82 -16.60 1.89
N LEU A 166 1.07 -16.02 0.94
CA LEU A 166 -0.34 -16.34 0.70
C LEU A 166 -0.54 -17.56 -0.21
N SER A 167 0.56 -18.16 -0.72
CA SER A 167 0.53 -19.34 -1.60
C SER A 167 -0.22 -19.11 -2.93
N ARG A 168 -0.24 -17.88 -3.45
CA ARG A 168 -0.78 -17.54 -4.77
C ARG A 168 0.20 -18.01 -5.84
N GLY A 169 -0.16 -18.95 -6.68
CA GLY A 169 0.74 -19.58 -7.64
C GLY A 169 1.25 -18.70 -8.79
N ASN A 170 0.76 -17.48 -8.93
CA ASN A 170 1.06 -16.55 -10.00
C ASN A 170 2.04 -15.43 -9.59
N MET A 171 2.51 -15.41 -8.34
CA MET A 171 3.42 -14.37 -7.86
C MET A 171 4.88 -14.80 -8.03
N SER A 172 5.70 -13.91 -8.53
CA SER A 172 7.14 -14.13 -8.74
C SER A 172 7.97 -13.10 -7.99
N TYR A 173 9.04 -13.56 -7.35
CA TYR A 173 9.93 -12.74 -6.54
C TYR A 173 11.38 -13.01 -6.89
N ARG A 174 12.23 -12.03 -6.67
CA ARG A 174 13.69 -12.17 -6.77
C ARG A 174 14.38 -11.45 -5.63
N THR A 175 15.43 -12.05 -5.09
CA THR A 175 16.30 -11.37 -4.13
C THR A 175 17.13 -10.32 -4.85
N VAL A 176 17.19 -9.11 -4.32
CA VAL A 176 18.02 -8.01 -4.83
C VAL A 176 19.02 -7.56 -3.77
N GLU A 177 20.07 -6.87 -4.18
CA GLU A 177 20.98 -6.19 -3.24
C GLU A 177 20.29 -4.94 -2.69
N ILE A 178 20.56 -4.60 -1.43
CA ILE A 178 20.13 -3.34 -0.83
C ILE A 178 21.16 -2.28 -1.24
N ASP A 179 20.75 -1.37 -2.09
CA ASP A 179 21.57 -0.29 -2.66
C ASP A 179 20.90 1.08 -2.49
N ASP A 180 21.41 2.10 -3.16
CA ASP A 180 20.93 3.48 -3.07
C ASP A 180 19.47 3.66 -3.57
N SER A 181 18.85 2.64 -4.17
CA SER A 181 17.45 2.66 -4.56
C SER A 181 16.48 2.37 -3.41
N PHE A 182 16.99 2.00 -2.23
CA PHE A 182 16.19 1.74 -1.04
C PHE A 182 15.98 2.98 -0.18
N PRO A 183 14.97 2.98 0.72
CA PRO A 183 14.84 4.04 1.72
C PRO A 183 16.11 4.18 2.55
N GLN A 184 16.54 5.43 2.80
CA GLN A 184 17.79 5.73 3.53
C GLN A 184 17.86 5.01 4.88
N TYR A 185 16.73 4.90 5.58
CA TYR A 185 16.68 4.18 6.86
C TYR A 185 17.11 2.70 6.74
N ILE A 186 16.72 2.01 5.65
CA ILE A 186 17.09 0.61 5.40
C ILE A 186 18.59 0.51 5.11
N ILE A 187 19.11 1.42 4.29
CA ILE A 187 20.54 1.48 3.94
C ILE A 187 21.40 1.69 5.20
N ASP A 188 21.05 2.68 6.02
CA ASP A 188 21.83 3.08 7.20
C ASP A 188 21.82 2.01 8.30
N ASN A 189 20.74 1.28 8.44
CA ASN A 189 20.59 0.29 9.49
C ASN A 189 20.89 -1.15 9.03
N GLN A 190 21.19 -1.37 7.75
CA GLN A 190 21.44 -2.70 7.17
C GLN A 190 20.41 -3.75 7.64
N VAL A 191 19.16 -3.33 7.73
CA VAL A 191 18.07 -4.18 8.16
C VAL A 191 17.85 -5.25 7.07
N LYS A 192 18.10 -6.50 7.44
CA LYS A 192 17.96 -7.65 6.54
C LYS A 192 16.64 -8.37 6.74
#